data_7d6f45e10074649a462145e7b3e67b7d
#
_entry.id   7d6f45e10074649a462145e7b3e67b7d
#
_cell.length_a   1.000
_cell.length_b   1.000
_cell.length_c   1.000
_cell.angle_alpha   90.00
_cell.angle_beta   90.00
_cell.angle_gamma   90.00
#
_symmetry.space_group_name_H-M   'P 1'
#
loop_
_entity.id
_entity.type
_entity.pdbx_description
1 polymer ?
#
loop_
_entity_poly.entity_id
_entity_poly.type
_entity_poly.pdbx_seq_one_letter_code
_entity_poly.pdbx_strand_id
1 'polypeptide(L)'
;MQPQLSPFDGVLLIDKPSGMTSHDVVDRVRRHFGFKKVGHCGTLDPAATGLLILVLERATKLQDRLMSDDKAYEGTMILGVSTDSQDADGAIIAEKPVPPLTADDIEEVLAKFRGDIQQIPPMVSAVKHQGTPLYKLARKGKTVEREPRFIHIYDLRVLALELPRITFRVACTKGTYVRTICSDVGDLLGCGAHLHELRRTRSGKFAVSEAHQLPTVLAKTREELKTLIIPILKFIGSSAA
;
A
#
# COMPACT_ATOMS: atom_id res chain seq x y z
N MET A 1 19.96 33.07 10.54
CA MET A 1 19.29 33.08 9.24
C MET A 1 18.40 31.84 9.14
N GLN A 2 17.09 32.00 9.01
CA GLN A 2 16.24 30.86 8.66
C GLN A 2 16.63 30.42 7.24
N PRO A 3 16.90 29.13 7.04
CA PRO A 3 17.31 28.64 5.73
C PRO A 3 16.15 28.78 4.75
N GLN A 4 16.38 29.54 3.67
CA GLN A 4 15.40 29.81 2.61
C GLN A 4 14.87 28.47 2.03
N LEU A 5 13.54 28.33 1.99
CA LEU A 5 12.88 27.14 1.42
C LEU A 5 13.04 27.14 -0.11
N SER A 6 13.33 25.97 -0.64
CA SER A 6 13.34 25.73 -2.08
C SER A 6 11.92 25.46 -2.59
N PRO A 7 11.57 25.85 -3.84
CA PRO A 7 10.31 25.46 -4.46
C PRO A 7 10.15 23.92 -4.62
N PHE A 8 11.24 23.17 -4.43
CA PHE A 8 11.25 21.71 -4.44
C PHE A 8 11.10 21.09 -3.04
N ASP A 9 11.08 21.90 -1.97
CA ASP A 9 10.80 21.39 -0.63
C ASP A 9 9.30 21.10 -0.50
N GLY A 10 8.86 19.88 -0.80
CA GLY A 10 7.44 19.57 -0.84
C GLY A 10 7.10 18.10 -1.09
N VAL A 11 5.84 17.88 -1.38
CA VAL A 11 5.24 16.57 -1.63
C VAL A 11 4.87 16.46 -3.10
N LEU A 12 5.20 15.33 -3.71
CA LEU A 12 4.81 14.98 -5.08
C LEU A 12 3.97 13.71 -5.05
N LEU A 13 2.78 13.77 -5.64
CA LEU A 13 1.85 12.64 -5.70
C LEU A 13 2.04 11.90 -7.02
N ILE A 14 2.39 10.61 -6.92
CA ILE A 14 2.59 9.74 -8.09
C ILE A 14 1.51 8.67 -8.11
N ASP A 15 0.87 8.48 -9.26
CA ASP A 15 0.13 7.26 -9.55
C ASP A 15 1.14 6.19 -9.99
N LYS A 16 1.51 5.30 -9.05
CA LYS A 16 2.52 4.28 -9.28
C LYS A 16 2.00 3.23 -10.26
N PRO A 17 2.71 2.96 -11.35
CA PRO A 17 2.36 1.85 -12.23
C PRO A 17 2.67 0.50 -11.57
N SER A 18 2.07 -0.57 -12.09
CA SER A 18 2.44 -1.95 -11.76
C SER A 18 3.86 -2.28 -12.26
N GLY A 19 4.48 -3.32 -11.70
CA GLY A 19 5.78 -3.84 -12.10
C GLY A 19 7.00 -3.08 -11.57
N MET A 20 6.80 -2.10 -10.67
CA MET A 20 7.86 -1.31 -10.05
C MET A 20 7.72 -1.28 -8.53
N THR A 21 8.84 -1.36 -7.81
CA THR A 21 8.83 -1.08 -6.37
C THR A 21 8.64 0.41 -6.10
N SER A 22 8.17 0.75 -4.89
CA SER A 22 8.11 2.16 -4.45
C SER A 22 9.50 2.83 -4.49
N HIS A 23 10.57 2.06 -4.24
CA HIS A 23 11.94 2.55 -4.28
C HIS A 23 12.41 2.86 -5.72
N ASP A 24 12.01 2.06 -6.71
CA ASP A 24 12.33 2.34 -8.13
C ASP A 24 11.72 3.66 -8.57
N VAL A 25 10.51 3.99 -8.12
CA VAL A 25 9.87 5.28 -8.40
C VAL A 25 10.67 6.42 -7.77
N VAL A 26 11.06 6.27 -6.49
CA VAL A 26 11.93 7.23 -5.78
C VAL A 26 13.21 7.46 -6.55
N ASP A 27 13.90 6.39 -6.94
CA ASP A 27 15.19 6.47 -7.64
C ASP A 27 15.06 7.10 -9.04
N ARG A 28 14.01 6.78 -9.78
CA ARG A 28 13.75 7.40 -11.10
C ARG A 28 13.54 8.90 -10.96
N VAL A 29 12.66 9.34 -10.06
CA VAL A 29 12.41 10.76 -9.82
C VAL A 29 13.66 11.48 -9.31
N ARG A 30 14.38 10.88 -8.34
CA ARG A 30 15.59 11.44 -7.77
C ARG A 30 16.67 11.67 -8.81
N ARG A 31 16.95 10.66 -9.65
CA ARG A 31 18.00 10.74 -10.68
C ARG A 31 17.62 11.67 -11.80
N HIS A 32 16.38 11.60 -12.29
CA HIS A 32 15.90 12.40 -13.41
C HIS A 32 15.97 13.91 -13.12
N PHE A 33 15.55 14.32 -11.93
CA PHE A 33 15.53 15.72 -11.54
C PHE A 33 16.75 16.19 -10.73
N GLY A 34 17.70 15.31 -10.44
CA GLY A 34 18.90 15.63 -9.68
C GLY A 34 18.63 16.05 -8.23
N PHE A 35 17.62 15.44 -7.57
CA PHE A 35 17.34 15.67 -6.15
C PHE A 35 18.40 15.01 -5.25
N LYS A 36 18.73 15.69 -4.14
CA LYS A 36 19.63 15.16 -3.13
C LYS A 36 18.91 14.14 -2.24
N LYS A 37 17.66 14.46 -1.88
CA LYS A 37 16.85 13.63 -0.98
C LYS A 37 15.44 13.43 -1.54
N VAL A 38 15.03 12.18 -1.67
CA VAL A 38 13.65 11.78 -1.99
C VAL A 38 13.31 10.57 -1.11
N GLY A 39 12.14 10.61 -0.48
CA GLY A 39 11.58 9.49 0.27
C GLY A 39 10.15 9.20 -0.19
N HIS A 40 9.55 8.13 0.30
CA HIS A 40 8.13 7.83 0.07
C HIS A 40 7.39 7.55 1.38
N CYS A 41 6.08 7.81 1.40
CA CYS A 41 5.24 7.64 2.58
C CYS A 41 4.33 6.41 2.44
N GLY A 42 4.88 5.25 2.75
CA GLY A 42 4.19 3.95 2.71
C GLY A 42 4.47 3.17 1.43
N THR A 43 5.07 2.00 1.62
CA THR A 43 5.40 1.07 0.54
C THR A 43 4.14 0.56 -0.15
N LEU A 44 4.21 0.43 -1.47
CA LEU A 44 3.34 -0.39 -2.30
C LEU A 44 4.17 -1.55 -2.86
N ASP A 45 3.59 -2.73 -2.86
CA ASP A 45 4.19 -3.92 -3.47
C ASP A 45 4.40 -3.71 -4.99
N PRO A 46 5.30 -4.43 -5.65
CA PRO A 46 5.59 -4.22 -7.07
C PRO A 46 4.36 -4.28 -7.98
N ALA A 47 3.50 -5.27 -7.80
CA ALA A 47 2.26 -5.44 -8.57
C ALA A 47 1.20 -4.37 -8.24
N ALA A 48 1.18 -3.84 -7.00
CA ALA A 48 0.21 -2.84 -6.58
C ALA A 48 0.40 -1.50 -7.30
N THR A 49 -0.72 -0.81 -7.55
CA THR A 49 -0.78 0.48 -8.25
C THR A 49 -1.33 1.59 -7.35
N GLY A 50 -1.41 2.81 -7.88
CA GLY A 50 -2.11 3.90 -7.22
C GLY A 50 -1.22 4.85 -6.46
N LEU A 51 -1.80 5.57 -5.52
CA LEU A 51 -1.20 6.72 -4.87
C LEU A 51 0.08 6.38 -4.11
N LEU A 52 1.20 6.88 -4.58
CA LEU A 52 2.50 6.90 -3.89
C LEU A 52 2.90 8.35 -3.59
N ILE A 53 3.00 8.68 -2.32
CA ILE A 53 3.39 10.02 -1.87
C ILE A 53 4.92 10.06 -1.80
N LEU A 54 5.54 10.92 -2.59
CA LEU A 54 6.97 11.24 -2.49
C LEU A 54 7.17 12.52 -1.69
N VAL A 55 8.21 12.53 -0.87
CA VAL A 55 8.67 13.69 -0.11
C VAL A 55 10.04 14.10 -0.63
N LEU A 56 10.17 15.38 -1.02
CA LEU A 56 11.32 15.91 -1.72
C LEU A 56 12.12 16.84 -0.79
N GLU A 57 13.43 16.72 -0.84
CA GLU A 57 14.41 17.57 -0.17
C GLU A 57 14.09 17.73 1.33
N ARG A 58 13.74 18.92 1.81
CA ARG A 58 13.43 19.16 3.24
C ARG A 58 12.13 18.52 3.68
N ALA A 59 11.20 18.26 2.75
CA ALA A 59 9.95 17.60 3.08
C ALA A 59 10.13 16.12 3.49
N THR A 60 11.34 15.53 3.31
CA THR A 60 11.67 14.20 3.88
C THR A 60 11.50 14.15 5.41
N LYS A 61 11.54 15.31 6.10
CA LYS A 61 11.23 15.40 7.54
C LYS A 61 9.76 15.12 7.88
N LEU A 62 8.85 15.21 6.91
CA LEU A 62 7.43 14.89 7.06
C LEU A 62 7.12 13.41 6.84
N GLN A 63 8.11 12.61 6.46
CA GLN A 63 7.91 11.22 6.03
C GLN A 63 7.16 10.39 7.08
N ASP A 64 7.60 10.39 8.32
CA ASP A 64 7.00 9.59 9.39
C ASP A 64 5.56 10.03 9.70
N ARG A 65 5.30 11.34 9.67
CA ARG A 65 3.95 11.89 9.86
C ARG A 65 3.01 11.41 8.76
N LEU A 66 3.38 11.56 7.48
CA LEU A 66 2.56 11.15 6.35
C LEU A 66 2.45 9.61 6.20
N MET A 67 3.43 8.86 6.71
CA MET A 67 3.33 7.40 6.79
C MET A 67 2.29 6.94 7.81
N SER A 68 2.01 7.75 8.83
CA SER A 68 1.10 7.40 9.93
C SER A 68 -0.38 7.52 9.55
N ASP A 69 -0.70 8.15 8.43
CA ASP A 69 -2.07 8.34 7.97
C ASP A 69 -2.76 7.02 7.60
N ASP A 70 -4.08 7.00 7.68
CA ASP A 70 -4.92 5.90 7.22
C ASP A 70 -4.93 5.80 5.70
N LYS A 71 -5.23 4.62 5.18
CA LYS A 71 -5.22 4.32 3.75
C LYS A 71 -6.54 3.73 3.30
N ALA A 72 -6.87 3.96 2.02
CA ALA A 72 -7.92 3.23 1.36
C ALA A 72 -7.40 2.59 0.07
N TYR A 73 -7.94 1.40 -0.20
CA TYR A 73 -7.58 0.59 -1.35
C TYR A 73 -8.83 0.06 -2.02
N GLU A 74 -8.70 -0.20 -3.31
CA GLU A 74 -9.55 -1.09 -4.07
C GLU A 74 -8.69 -2.27 -4.53
N GLY A 75 -9.23 -3.47 -4.46
CA GLY A 75 -8.50 -4.68 -4.81
C GLY A 75 -9.41 -5.78 -5.31
N THR A 76 -8.81 -6.80 -5.88
CA THR A 76 -9.48 -8.03 -6.30
C THR A 76 -8.82 -9.20 -5.59
N MET A 77 -9.58 -10.04 -4.89
CA MET A 77 -9.13 -11.33 -4.40
C MET A 77 -9.65 -12.44 -5.29
N ILE A 78 -8.87 -13.52 -5.40
CA ILE A 78 -9.26 -14.77 -6.08
C ILE A 78 -9.41 -15.85 -5.02
N LEU A 79 -10.60 -16.45 -4.96
CA LEU A 79 -10.89 -17.60 -4.12
C LEU A 79 -10.38 -18.89 -4.75
N GLY A 80 -10.14 -19.91 -3.92
CA GLY A 80 -9.77 -21.26 -4.37
C GLY A 80 -8.28 -21.47 -4.56
N VAL A 81 -7.45 -20.44 -4.49
CA VAL A 81 -5.99 -20.52 -4.68
C VAL A 81 -5.27 -19.77 -3.56
N SER A 82 -4.40 -20.46 -2.83
CA SER A 82 -3.52 -19.87 -1.81
C SER A 82 -2.09 -19.78 -2.33
N THR A 83 -1.40 -18.67 -2.05
CA THR A 83 0.01 -18.45 -2.43
C THR A 83 0.86 -18.17 -1.19
N ASP A 84 2.16 -18.44 -1.27
CA ASP A 84 3.11 -18.26 -0.18
C ASP A 84 3.35 -16.78 0.20
N SER A 85 3.16 -15.86 -0.75
CA SER A 85 3.22 -14.42 -0.54
C SER A 85 1.87 -13.78 -0.20
N GLN A 86 0.77 -14.55 -0.30
CA GLN A 86 -0.63 -14.10 -0.16
C GLN A 86 -1.07 -13.14 -1.29
N ASP A 87 -0.31 -13.04 -2.37
CA ASP A 87 -0.62 -12.28 -3.59
C ASP A 87 -0.31 -13.10 -4.85
N ALA A 88 -0.64 -12.55 -6.02
CA ALA A 88 -0.50 -13.22 -7.31
C ALA A 88 0.97 -13.44 -7.75
N ASP A 89 1.95 -12.79 -7.10
CA ASP A 89 3.38 -12.94 -7.41
C ASP A 89 3.99 -14.19 -6.73
N GLY A 90 3.29 -14.78 -5.76
CA GLY A 90 3.75 -15.94 -5.00
C GLY A 90 3.57 -17.28 -5.69
N ALA A 91 4.30 -18.29 -5.21
CA ALA A 91 4.08 -19.66 -5.62
C ALA A 91 2.76 -20.20 -5.06
N ILE A 92 2.01 -20.93 -5.87
CA ILE A 92 0.78 -21.60 -5.41
C ILE A 92 1.17 -22.69 -4.41
N ILE A 93 0.56 -22.65 -3.22
CA ILE A 93 0.77 -23.62 -2.14
C ILE A 93 -0.43 -24.51 -1.91
N ALA A 94 -1.63 -24.09 -2.33
CA ALA A 94 -2.84 -24.91 -2.27
C ALA A 94 -3.86 -24.44 -3.31
N GLU A 95 -4.59 -25.40 -3.87
CA GLU A 95 -5.79 -25.17 -4.68
C GLU A 95 -6.94 -25.97 -4.10
N LYS A 96 -8.10 -25.35 -3.96
CA LYS A 96 -9.32 -25.97 -3.45
C LYS A 96 -10.53 -25.50 -4.27
N PRO A 97 -11.53 -26.35 -4.48
CA PRO A 97 -12.77 -25.91 -5.11
C PRO A 97 -13.43 -24.81 -4.29
N VAL A 98 -13.93 -23.79 -4.95
CA VAL A 98 -14.74 -22.75 -4.31
C VAL A 98 -16.12 -23.33 -4.05
N PRO A 99 -16.62 -23.35 -2.80
CA PRO A 99 -17.96 -23.85 -2.52
C PRO A 99 -19.02 -22.91 -3.14
N PRO A 100 -20.26 -23.33 -3.28
CA PRO A 100 -21.32 -22.42 -3.63
C PRO A 100 -21.48 -21.37 -2.52
N LEU A 101 -21.17 -20.10 -2.86
CA LEU A 101 -21.22 -18.97 -1.93
C LEU A 101 -22.23 -17.95 -2.43
N THR A 102 -23.01 -17.43 -1.51
CA THR A 102 -23.90 -16.29 -1.74
C THR A 102 -23.21 -14.97 -1.37
N ALA A 103 -23.80 -13.85 -1.74
CA ALA A 103 -23.33 -12.54 -1.29
C ALA A 103 -23.39 -12.38 0.24
N ASP A 104 -24.40 -12.99 0.87
CA ASP A 104 -24.57 -12.95 2.33
C ASP A 104 -23.49 -13.75 3.05
N ASP A 105 -23.08 -14.93 2.53
CA ASP A 105 -21.99 -15.72 3.09
C ASP A 105 -20.66 -14.92 3.10
N ILE A 106 -20.41 -14.21 2.00
CA ILE A 106 -19.21 -13.37 1.88
C ILE A 106 -19.29 -12.17 2.82
N GLU A 107 -20.44 -11.50 2.88
CA GLU A 107 -20.64 -10.36 3.79
C GLU A 107 -20.49 -10.77 5.26
N GLU A 108 -21.02 -11.92 5.66
CA GLU A 108 -20.84 -12.45 7.02
C GLU A 108 -19.36 -12.64 7.38
N VAL A 109 -18.55 -13.14 6.43
CA VAL A 109 -17.11 -13.29 6.65
C VAL A 109 -16.42 -11.94 6.68
N LEU A 110 -16.70 -11.02 5.74
CA LEU A 110 -16.08 -9.69 5.71
C LEU A 110 -16.41 -8.86 6.95
N ALA A 111 -17.61 -9.02 7.53
CA ALA A 111 -18.02 -8.35 8.75
C ALA A 111 -17.08 -8.64 9.94
N LYS A 112 -16.48 -9.84 9.99
CA LYS A 112 -15.53 -10.26 11.06
C LYS A 112 -14.21 -9.49 11.03
N PHE A 113 -13.91 -8.86 9.91
CA PHE A 113 -12.67 -8.07 9.74
C PHE A 113 -12.86 -6.57 10.02
N ARG A 114 -14.09 -6.08 10.20
CA ARG A 114 -14.35 -4.66 10.49
C ARG A 114 -14.09 -4.35 11.96
N GLY A 115 -13.60 -3.14 12.24
CA GLY A 115 -13.23 -2.72 13.58
C GLY A 115 -11.79 -3.07 13.95
N ASP A 116 -11.54 -3.26 15.24
CA ASP A 116 -10.23 -3.60 15.80
C ASP A 116 -9.96 -5.10 15.67
N ILE A 117 -8.92 -5.45 14.94
CA ILE A 117 -8.50 -6.86 14.78
C ILE A 117 -6.99 -7.00 14.98
N GLN A 118 -6.57 -8.21 15.29
CA GLN A 118 -5.16 -8.60 15.29
C GLN A 118 -4.80 -9.23 13.95
N GLN A 119 -3.71 -8.77 13.35
CA GLN A 119 -3.20 -9.31 12.10
C GLN A 119 -1.75 -9.75 12.26
N ILE A 120 -1.42 -10.98 11.83
CA ILE A 120 -0.03 -11.46 11.75
C ILE A 120 0.56 -10.95 10.42
N PRO A 121 1.62 -10.12 10.44
CA PRO A 121 2.26 -9.64 9.21
C PRO A 121 2.75 -10.80 8.34
N PRO A 122 2.66 -10.73 7.00
CA PRO A 122 3.19 -11.78 6.13
C PRO A 122 4.71 -11.84 6.18
N MET A 123 5.30 -13.01 5.83
CA MET A 123 6.76 -13.17 5.74
C MET A 123 7.38 -12.24 4.71
N VAL A 124 6.67 -11.97 3.62
CA VAL A 124 7.11 -11.00 2.60
C VAL A 124 6.70 -9.59 3.04
N SER A 125 7.38 -9.03 4.03
CA SER A 125 7.11 -7.68 4.56
C SER A 125 8.38 -6.94 4.98
N ALA A 126 8.26 -5.62 5.13
CA ALA A 126 9.35 -4.75 5.62
C ALA A 126 9.50 -4.77 7.16
N VAL A 127 8.63 -5.50 7.87
CA VAL A 127 8.75 -5.69 9.32
C VAL A 127 10.10 -6.34 9.63
N LYS A 128 10.77 -5.86 10.68
CA LYS A 128 12.07 -6.40 11.09
C LYS A 128 11.89 -7.42 12.21
N HIS A 129 12.54 -8.56 12.06
CA HIS A 129 12.77 -9.55 13.11
C HIS A 129 14.25 -9.52 13.46
N GLN A 130 14.59 -9.22 14.71
CA GLN A 130 15.99 -9.07 15.18
C GLN A 130 16.86 -8.19 14.25
N GLY A 131 16.32 -7.05 13.84
CA GLY A 131 17.01 -6.08 12.96
C GLY A 131 16.99 -6.41 11.46
N THR A 132 16.60 -7.63 11.05
CA THR A 132 16.54 -8.07 9.65
C THR A 132 15.10 -8.01 9.13
N PRO A 133 14.83 -7.34 7.98
CA PRO A 133 13.50 -7.34 7.36
C PRO A 133 13.03 -8.76 7.01
N LEU A 134 11.76 -9.06 7.29
CA LEU A 134 11.16 -10.39 7.07
C LEU A 134 11.28 -10.85 5.62
N TYR A 135 11.10 -9.96 4.63
CA TYR A 135 11.25 -10.32 3.22
C TYR A 135 12.64 -10.86 2.85
N LYS A 136 13.72 -10.43 3.59
CA LYS A 136 15.06 -10.97 3.38
C LYS A 136 15.22 -12.38 3.94
N LEU A 137 14.47 -12.68 5.01
CA LEU A 137 14.41 -14.04 5.57
C LEU A 137 13.59 -14.96 4.68
N ALA A 138 12.44 -14.50 4.19
CA ALA A 138 11.59 -15.23 3.24
C ALA A 138 12.35 -15.64 1.97
N ARG A 139 13.12 -14.71 1.37
CA ARG A 139 13.98 -15.02 0.21
C ARG A 139 15.06 -16.08 0.46
N LYS A 140 15.39 -16.34 1.73
CA LYS A 140 16.31 -17.40 2.16
C LYS A 140 15.58 -18.69 2.59
N GLY A 141 14.28 -18.79 2.31
CA GLY A 141 13.44 -19.92 2.71
C GLY A 141 13.22 -20.04 4.22
N LYS A 142 13.51 -18.98 4.98
CA LYS A 142 13.35 -18.99 6.45
C LYS A 142 11.99 -18.43 6.84
N THR A 143 11.25 -19.18 7.64
CA THR A 143 10.04 -18.71 8.32
C THR A 143 10.36 -18.45 9.79
N VAL A 144 9.86 -17.35 10.34
CA VAL A 144 10.01 -16.98 11.76
C VAL A 144 8.65 -16.67 12.35
N GLU A 145 8.53 -16.82 13.65
CA GLU A 145 7.36 -16.39 14.39
C GLU A 145 7.24 -14.86 14.32
N ARG A 146 6.00 -14.40 14.17
CA ARG A 146 5.68 -12.98 13.98
C ARG A 146 4.60 -12.59 14.99
N GLU A 147 4.87 -11.52 15.70
CA GLU A 147 3.92 -10.97 16.66
C GLU A 147 2.70 -10.39 15.94
N PRO A 148 1.47 -10.72 16.39
CA PRO A 148 0.27 -10.05 15.91
C PRO A 148 0.32 -8.55 16.18
N ARG A 149 -0.29 -7.77 15.29
CA ARG A 149 -0.38 -6.31 15.41
C ARG A 149 -1.83 -5.89 15.37
N PHE A 150 -2.19 -4.96 16.24
CA PHE A 150 -3.50 -4.33 16.17
C PHE A 150 -3.59 -3.42 14.96
N ILE A 151 -4.65 -3.60 14.20
CA ILE A 151 -5.07 -2.75 13.09
C ILE A 151 -6.55 -2.45 13.23
N HIS A 152 -7.00 -1.36 12.62
CA HIS A 152 -8.41 -1.02 12.56
C HIS A 152 -8.86 -0.95 11.10
N ILE A 153 -9.96 -1.62 10.78
CA ILE A 153 -10.59 -1.59 9.47
C ILE A 153 -11.89 -0.79 9.59
N TYR A 154 -11.88 0.41 9.03
CA TYR A 154 -13.02 1.34 9.05
C TYR A 154 -14.14 0.92 8.10
N ASP A 155 -13.77 0.38 6.94
CA ASP A 155 -14.69 -0.07 5.88
C ASP A 155 -14.06 -1.25 5.15
N LEU A 156 -14.83 -2.28 4.92
CA LEU A 156 -14.49 -3.42 4.05
C LEU A 156 -15.78 -3.89 3.40
N ARG A 157 -15.90 -3.74 2.08
CA ARG A 157 -17.12 -4.07 1.36
C ARG A 157 -16.84 -4.59 -0.03
N VAL A 158 -17.75 -5.42 -0.53
CA VAL A 158 -17.74 -5.90 -1.91
C VAL A 158 -18.17 -4.77 -2.85
N LEU A 159 -17.47 -4.64 -3.96
CA LEU A 159 -17.82 -3.76 -5.09
C LEU A 159 -18.40 -4.55 -6.25
N ALA A 160 -17.85 -5.76 -6.51
CA ALA A 160 -18.34 -6.68 -7.51
C ALA A 160 -18.08 -8.13 -7.07
N LEU A 161 -19.02 -9.02 -7.35
CA LEU A 161 -18.95 -10.45 -7.04
C LEU A 161 -19.14 -11.27 -8.31
N GLU A 162 -18.04 -11.88 -8.77
CA GLU A 162 -17.96 -12.70 -9.97
C GLU A 162 -17.10 -13.94 -9.67
N LEU A 163 -17.63 -14.84 -8.85
CA LEU A 163 -16.86 -15.98 -8.35
C LEU A 163 -16.07 -16.70 -9.46
N PRO A 164 -14.79 -16.97 -9.22
CA PRO A 164 -14.06 -16.90 -7.95
C PRO A 164 -13.48 -15.50 -7.62
N ARG A 165 -13.78 -14.46 -8.39
CA ARG A 165 -13.29 -13.09 -8.22
C ARG A 165 -14.22 -12.28 -7.31
N ILE A 166 -13.60 -11.59 -6.34
CA ILE A 166 -14.30 -10.63 -5.47
C ILE A 166 -13.54 -9.31 -5.54
N THR A 167 -14.16 -8.30 -6.14
CA THR A 167 -13.62 -6.93 -6.10
C THR A 167 -14.16 -6.24 -4.86
N PHE A 168 -13.26 -5.62 -4.09
CA PHE A 168 -13.59 -5.03 -2.81
C PHE A 168 -12.93 -3.66 -2.62
N ARG A 169 -13.45 -2.90 -1.66
CA ARG A 169 -12.82 -1.70 -1.12
C ARG A 169 -12.51 -1.92 0.35
N VAL A 170 -11.36 -1.41 0.80
CA VAL A 170 -10.99 -1.41 2.21
C VAL A 170 -10.43 -0.04 2.62
N ALA A 171 -10.85 0.47 3.81
CA ALA A 171 -10.26 1.63 4.48
C ALA A 171 -9.74 1.17 5.83
N CYS A 172 -8.47 1.45 6.13
CA CYS A 172 -7.79 0.86 7.28
C CYS A 172 -6.65 1.75 7.80
N THR A 173 -6.23 1.47 9.03
CA THR A 173 -5.06 2.10 9.64
C THR A 173 -3.76 1.71 8.93
N LYS A 174 -2.72 2.50 9.17
CA LYS A 174 -1.35 2.18 8.72
C LYS A 174 -0.93 0.78 9.19
N GLY A 175 -0.10 0.14 8.39
CA GLY A 175 0.48 -1.18 8.73
C GLY A 175 -0.41 -2.37 8.44
N THR A 176 -1.64 -2.16 7.97
CA THR A 176 -2.54 -3.21 7.49
C THR A 176 -1.99 -3.84 6.21
N TYR A 177 -1.96 -5.17 6.17
CA TYR A 177 -1.61 -5.95 4.99
C TYR A 177 -2.89 -6.46 4.32
N VAL A 178 -3.27 -5.84 3.21
CA VAL A 178 -4.48 -6.22 2.46
C VAL A 178 -4.37 -7.65 1.92
N ARG A 179 -3.16 -8.11 1.60
CA ARG A 179 -2.88 -9.51 1.20
C ARG A 179 -3.30 -10.51 2.28
N THR A 180 -2.97 -10.20 3.53
CA THR A 180 -3.33 -11.05 4.67
C THR A 180 -4.85 -11.05 4.89
N ILE A 181 -5.54 -9.91 4.70
CA ILE A 181 -7.02 -9.89 4.73
C ILE A 181 -7.59 -10.87 3.70
N CYS A 182 -7.10 -10.84 2.46
CA CYS A 182 -7.57 -11.74 1.40
C CYS A 182 -7.32 -13.21 1.75
N SER A 183 -6.13 -13.55 2.25
CA SER A 183 -5.78 -14.90 2.68
C SER A 183 -6.69 -15.39 3.81
N ASP A 184 -6.85 -14.57 4.87
CA ASP A 184 -7.65 -14.91 6.03
C ASP A 184 -9.16 -15.05 5.68
N VAL A 185 -9.68 -14.21 4.78
CA VAL A 185 -11.04 -14.36 4.23
C VAL A 185 -11.20 -15.68 3.51
N GLY A 186 -10.24 -16.05 2.65
CA GLY A 186 -10.27 -17.33 1.95
C GLY A 186 -10.21 -18.54 2.88
N ASP A 187 -9.44 -18.44 3.96
CA ASP A 187 -9.35 -19.48 4.99
C ASP A 187 -10.67 -19.64 5.74
N LEU A 188 -11.34 -18.53 6.10
CA LEU A 188 -12.67 -18.57 6.74
C LEU A 188 -13.77 -19.11 5.81
N LEU A 189 -13.66 -18.87 4.50
CA LEU A 189 -14.54 -19.45 3.49
C LEU A 189 -14.21 -20.93 3.17
N GLY A 190 -13.09 -21.46 3.71
CA GLY A 190 -12.67 -22.86 3.59
C GLY A 190 -11.94 -23.22 2.30
N CYS A 191 -11.88 -22.32 1.32
CA CYS A 191 -11.27 -22.58 0.00
C CYS A 191 -9.90 -21.95 -0.20
N GLY A 192 -9.46 -21.04 0.70
CA GLY A 192 -8.28 -20.23 0.51
C GLY A 192 -8.51 -19.08 -0.49
N ALA A 193 -7.64 -18.08 -0.44
CA ALA A 193 -7.62 -16.97 -1.39
C ALA A 193 -6.26 -16.28 -1.42
N HIS A 194 -6.04 -15.45 -2.44
CA HIS A 194 -4.92 -14.52 -2.51
C HIS A 194 -5.35 -13.18 -3.10
N LEU A 195 -4.60 -12.14 -2.80
CA LEU A 195 -4.77 -10.84 -3.43
C LEU A 195 -4.27 -10.90 -4.88
N HIS A 196 -5.12 -10.59 -5.84
CA HIS A 196 -4.78 -10.59 -7.27
C HIS A 196 -4.36 -9.20 -7.75
N GLU A 197 -5.14 -8.17 -7.41
CA GLU A 197 -4.87 -6.79 -7.78
C GLU A 197 -5.06 -5.87 -6.58
N LEU A 198 -4.25 -4.81 -6.51
CA LEU A 198 -4.37 -3.79 -5.47
C LEU A 198 -4.08 -2.41 -6.04
N ARG A 199 -4.96 -1.46 -5.73
CA ARG A 199 -4.80 -0.05 -6.03
C ARG A 199 -5.00 0.79 -4.79
N ARG A 200 -4.00 1.55 -4.36
CA ARG A 200 -4.18 2.51 -3.28
C ARG A 200 -4.87 3.76 -3.80
N THR A 201 -6.09 4.00 -3.35
CA THR A 201 -6.92 5.12 -3.80
C THR A 201 -6.76 6.35 -2.92
N ARG A 202 -6.34 6.17 -1.63
CA ARG A 202 -6.18 7.26 -0.67
C ARG A 202 -5.06 6.98 0.34
N SER A 203 -4.41 8.05 0.80
CA SER A 203 -3.50 8.04 1.96
C SER A 203 -3.65 9.37 2.70
N GLY A 204 -4.19 9.33 3.92
CA GLY A 204 -4.59 10.52 4.67
C GLY A 204 -5.55 11.40 3.87
N LYS A 205 -5.17 12.66 3.69
CA LYS A 205 -5.96 13.64 2.93
C LYS A 205 -5.81 13.56 1.40
N PHE A 206 -4.83 12.81 0.90
CA PHE A 206 -4.52 12.74 -0.53
C PHE A 206 -5.29 11.61 -1.21
N ALA A 207 -5.84 11.90 -2.38
CA ALA A 207 -6.52 10.95 -3.25
C ALA A 207 -5.67 10.64 -4.50
N VAL A 208 -5.85 9.45 -5.07
CA VAL A 208 -5.16 9.05 -6.31
C VAL A 208 -5.54 9.90 -7.51
N SER A 209 -6.73 10.51 -7.49
CA SER A 209 -7.18 11.47 -8.52
C SER A 209 -6.35 12.75 -8.60
N GLU A 210 -5.60 13.07 -7.53
CA GLU A 210 -4.68 14.21 -7.47
C GLU A 210 -3.26 13.82 -7.91
N ALA A 211 -3.01 12.53 -8.13
CA ALA A 211 -1.68 12.01 -8.46
C ALA A 211 -1.41 12.05 -9.97
N HIS A 212 -0.14 12.15 -10.33
CA HIS A 212 0.32 12.21 -11.70
C HIS A 212 0.95 10.88 -12.11
N GLN A 213 0.67 10.42 -13.32
CA GLN A 213 1.33 9.26 -13.92
C GLN A 213 2.84 9.48 -13.95
N LEU A 214 3.62 8.48 -13.55
CA LEU A 214 5.08 8.57 -13.51
C LEU A 214 5.70 9.00 -14.86
N PRO A 215 5.29 8.46 -16.02
CA PRO A 215 5.81 8.93 -17.32
C PRO A 215 5.52 10.42 -17.57
N THR A 216 4.33 10.90 -17.22
CA THR A 216 3.96 12.31 -17.35
C THR A 216 4.85 13.22 -16.50
N VAL A 217 5.18 12.79 -15.28
CA VAL A 217 6.09 13.52 -14.40
C VAL A 217 7.50 13.56 -15.00
N LEU A 218 8.01 12.42 -15.47
CA LEU A 218 9.36 12.32 -16.05
C LEU A 218 9.50 13.04 -17.40
N ALA A 219 8.40 13.34 -18.09
CA ALA A 219 8.43 14.17 -19.30
C ALA A 219 8.56 15.69 -19.02
N LYS A 220 8.40 16.10 -17.75
CA LYS A 220 8.52 17.51 -17.34
C LYS A 220 9.97 17.94 -17.23
N THR A 221 10.22 19.20 -17.56
CA THR A 221 11.45 19.88 -17.15
C THR A 221 11.43 20.11 -15.63
N ARG A 222 12.61 20.37 -15.05
CA ARG A 222 12.71 20.69 -13.62
C ARG A 222 11.90 21.94 -13.24
N GLU A 223 11.77 22.89 -14.13
CA GLU A 223 10.98 24.11 -13.90
C GLU A 223 9.48 23.81 -13.86
N GLU A 224 8.99 23.05 -14.82
CA GLU A 224 7.58 22.62 -14.88
C GLU A 224 7.18 21.72 -13.70
N LEU A 225 8.13 20.91 -13.18
CA LEU A 225 7.87 20.05 -12.02
C LEU A 225 7.39 20.84 -10.80
N LYS A 226 7.82 22.09 -10.64
CA LYS A 226 7.41 22.93 -9.50
C LYS A 226 5.90 23.10 -9.40
N THR A 227 5.18 23.05 -10.51
CA THR A 227 3.71 23.19 -10.52
C THR A 227 3.00 21.97 -9.97
N LEU A 228 3.66 20.81 -9.92
CA LEU A 228 3.12 19.56 -9.42
C LEU A 228 3.47 19.33 -7.93
N ILE A 229 4.39 20.12 -7.37
CA ILE A 229 4.85 19.96 -6.00
C ILE A 229 3.92 20.73 -5.06
N ILE A 230 3.41 20.04 -4.06
CA ILE A 230 2.68 20.64 -2.95
C ILE A 230 3.72 21.16 -1.94
N PRO A 231 3.85 22.50 -1.75
CA PRO A 231 4.90 23.07 -0.92
C PRO A 231 4.83 22.60 0.54
N ILE A 232 5.98 22.39 1.16
CA ILE A 232 6.11 21.98 2.57
C ILE A 232 5.38 22.94 3.52
N LEU A 233 5.26 24.21 3.17
CA LEU A 233 4.55 25.22 3.97
C LEU A 233 3.08 24.85 4.25
N LYS A 234 2.41 24.12 3.32
CA LYS A 234 1.05 23.62 3.53
C LYS A 234 0.93 22.59 4.66
N PHE A 235 2.05 22.13 5.20
CA PHE A 235 2.10 21.12 6.27
C PHE A 235 2.65 21.67 7.60
N ILE A 236 3.29 22.84 7.59
CA ILE A 236 3.92 23.42 8.78
C ILE A 236 2.91 24.22 9.62
N GLY A 237 1.80 24.71 9.03
CA GLY A 237 0.77 25.49 9.69
C GLY A 237 -0.39 24.71 10.32
N SER A 238 -0.44 23.38 10.18
CA SER A 238 -1.60 22.56 10.62
C SER A 238 -1.41 21.89 11.98
N SER A 239 -0.52 22.41 12.84
CA SER A 239 -0.24 21.83 14.17
C SER A 239 -0.81 22.65 15.33
N ALA A 240 -1.89 23.42 15.11
CA ALA A 240 -2.59 24.17 16.17
C ALA A 240 -4.10 24.15 15.88
N ALA A 241 -4.78 23.10 16.29
CA ALA A 241 -6.17 23.09 16.74
C ALA A 241 -6.44 21.71 17.38
#